data_f77e93d3c083cdbd8c3dfa77de55cf81
#
_entry.id   f77e93d3c083cdbd8c3dfa77de55cf81
#
_cell.length_a   1.000
_cell.length_b   1.000
_cell.length_c   1.000
_cell.angle_alpha   90.00
_cell.angle_beta   90.00
_cell.angle_gamma   90.00
#
_symmetry.space_group_name_H-M   'P 1'
#
loop_
_entity.id
_entity.type
_entity.pdbx_description
1 polymer ?
#
loop_
_entity_poly.entity_id
_entity_poly.type
_entity_poly.pdbx_seq_one_letter_code
_entity_poly.pdbx_strand_id
1 'polypeptide(L)'
;MERQKKRMRRICIIADRSGKGGRDRLSGVLRYGSRTPDWTMEVISIGQSDAETRLQTIFKERPPDAVVLLTDDRKTIRFIGSAQRAGLFTGGVMIMDVKWGTVNRIRSSLDIRLDDDAIARTSMELLIRRGFANFAYVGFALEPQHSNARREAIRQIAKENGASFAATDDADDIARLSDWLKSLPRPCGVITYYDMRARDVLDACRLARLDVPGQIAIIGSDNDAGLCEATQPTITSVHPDFEGGAYEGAAEFDKLIRKSRLPKRTILLTYGIRDIVERASTVDLRGGGLLVSMATAFIRLNAMRPIKVGDVASHCRVSLRLLELRFKSILNHGVRDEIENVRLANVRQMLRETGLSIKEIGYRCGFPSPASLCTVFKRKFGKSPQAWRMDECRSKKALAVVH
;
A
#
# COMPACT_ATOMS: atom_id res chain seq x y z
N MET A 1 -57.37 2.39 9.50
CA MET A 1 -56.10 2.27 8.74
C MET A 1 -55.32 1.12 9.30
N GLU A 2 -55.44 -0.07 8.69
CA GLU A 2 -54.64 -1.26 9.05
C GLU A 2 -53.17 -0.96 8.78
N ARG A 3 -52.33 -0.97 9.84
CA ARG A 3 -50.87 -1.04 9.68
C ARG A 3 -50.54 -2.32 8.95
N GLN A 4 -50.27 -2.28 7.62
CA GLN A 4 -49.66 -3.39 6.91
C GLN A 4 -48.49 -3.90 7.77
N LYS A 5 -48.61 -5.12 8.34
CA LYS A 5 -47.50 -5.77 9.06
C LYS A 5 -46.33 -5.84 8.10
N LYS A 6 -45.31 -5.02 8.31
CA LYS A 6 -44.09 -5.06 7.51
C LYS A 6 -43.53 -6.48 7.59
N ARG A 7 -43.34 -7.13 6.44
CA ARG A 7 -42.79 -8.50 6.36
C ARG A 7 -41.40 -8.50 6.98
N MET A 8 -41.19 -9.28 8.03
CA MET A 8 -39.89 -9.51 8.63
C MET A 8 -38.96 -10.21 7.64
N ARG A 9 -37.75 -9.70 7.51
CA ARG A 9 -36.69 -10.27 6.65
C ARG A 9 -35.64 -10.93 7.49
N ARG A 10 -35.33 -12.16 7.22
CA ARG A 10 -34.23 -12.90 7.85
C ARG A 10 -32.95 -12.66 7.07
N ILE A 11 -31.99 -12.02 7.72
CA ILE A 11 -30.69 -11.71 7.15
C ILE A 11 -29.64 -12.62 7.82
N CYS A 12 -29.04 -13.50 7.04
CA CYS A 12 -27.91 -14.31 7.51
C CYS A 12 -26.59 -13.57 7.24
N ILE A 13 -25.88 -13.23 8.28
CA ILE A 13 -24.58 -12.54 8.22
C ILE A 13 -23.48 -13.54 8.52
N ILE A 14 -22.56 -13.74 7.58
CA ILE A 14 -21.47 -14.69 7.70
C ILE A 14 -20.16 -13.88 7.72
N ALA A 15 -19.42 -13.92 8.82
CA ALA A 15 -18.28 -13.05 9.04
C ALA A 15 -17.05 -13.80 9.59
N ASP A 16 -15.88 -13.42 9.09
CA ASP A 16 -14.62 -13.68 9.77
C ASP A 16 -14.35 -12.55 10.78
N ARG A 17 -14.17 -12.91 12.05
CA ARG A 17 -13.96 -11.99 13.16
C ARG A 17 -12.52 -12.01 13.69
N SER A 18 -11.63 -12.74 13.06
CA SER A 18 -10.25 -12.90 13.50
C SER A 18 -9.47 -11.58 13.47
N GLY A 19 -9.64 -10.78 12.40
CA GLY A 19 -9.01 -9.49 12.24
C GLY A 19 -9.92 -8.30 12.62
N LYS A 20 -9.30 -7.10 12.83
CA LYS A 20 -10.01 -5.84 13.11
C LYS A 20 -11.01 -5.51 11.99
N GLY A 21 -10.58 -5.53 10.73
CA GLY A 21 -11.44 -5.23 9.59
C GLY A 21 -12.72 -6.07 9.54
N GLY A 22 -12.62 -7.38 9.84
CA GLY A 22 -13.78 -8.25 9.90
C GLY A 22 -14.75 -7.89 11.04
N ARG A 23 -14.23 -7.56 12.22
CA ARG A 23 -15.05 -7.09 13.35
C ARG A 23 -15.75 -5.77 13.07
N ASP A 24 -15.04 -4.81 12.46
CA ASP A 24 -15.58 -3.49 12.14
C ASP A 24 -16.66 -3.57 11.06
N ARG A 25 -16.44 -4.38 10.00
CA ARG A 25 -17.47 -4.63 8.97
C ARG A 25 -18.74 -5.24 9.57
N LEU A 26 -18.59 -6.25 10.42
CA LEU A 26 -19.73 -6.84 11.14
C LEU A 26 -20.45 -5.79 11.99
N SER A 27 -19.73 -4.97 12.73
CA SER A 27 -20.29 -3.87 13.53
C SER A 27 -21.15 -2.92 12.69
N GLY A 28 -20.66 -2.53 11.51
CA GLY A 28 -21.39 -1.66 10.59
C GLY A 28 -22.72 -2.25 10.14
N VAL A 29 -22.74 -3.53 9.72
CA VAL A 29 -23.96 -4.23 9.32
C VAL A 29 -24.93 -4.37 10.48
N LEU A 30 -24.45 -4.76 11.67
CA LEU A 30 -25.29 -4.91 12.86
C LEU A 30 -25.90 -3.57 13.30
N ARG A 31 -25.12 -2.49 13.22
CA ARG A 31 -25.59 -1.13 13.54
C ARG A 31 -26.71 -0.69 12.60
N TYR A 32 -26.61 -0.99 11.30
CA TYR A 32 -27.70 -0.74 10.36
C TYR A 32 -28.94 -1.58 10.69
N GLY A 33 -28.77 -2.90 10.86
CA GLY A 33 -29.85 -3.83 11.11
C GLY A 33 -30.60 -3.54 12.41
N SER A 34 -29.89 -3.11 13.48
CA SER A 34 -30.53 -2.71 14.74
C SER A 34 -31.45 -1.51 14.63
N ARG A 35 -31.27 -0.66 13.60
CA ARG A 35 -32.12 0.50 13.29
C ARG A 35 -33.18 0.19 12.24
N THR A 36 -33.24 -1.06 11.73
CA THR A 36 -34.14 -1.51 10.70
C THR A 36 -35.11 -2.55 11.29
N PRO A 37 -36.30 -2.13 11.78
CA PRO A 37 -37.18 -2.96 12.61
C PRO A 37 -37.70 -4.25 11.94
N ASP A 38 -37.65 -4.31 10.61
CA ASP A 38 -38.07 -5.48 9.83
C ASP A 38 -36.92 -6.42 9.46
N TRP A 39 -35.69 -6.18 9.98
CA TRP A 39 -34.59 -7.14 9.90
C TRP A 39 -34.51 -8.03 11.12
N THR A 40 -34.46 -9.34 10.89
CA THR A 40 -34.06 -10.33 11.89
C THR A 40 -32.71 -10.88 11.47
N MET A 41 -31.67 -10.59 12.28
CA MET A 41 -30.29 -10.92 11.94
C MET A 41 -29.84 -12.20 12.64
N GLU A 42 -29.20 -13.08 11.89
CA GLU A 42 -28.53 -14.27 12.40
C GLU A 42 -27.07 -14.23 11.97
N VAL A 43 -26.14 -14.28 12.95
CA VAL A 43 -24.70 -14.15 12.71
C VAL A 43 -24.03 -15.51 12.83
N ILE A 44 -23.29 -15.89 11.79
CA ILE A 44 -22.40 -17.05 11.78
C ILE A 44 -20.97 -16.54 11.73
N SER A 45 -20.16 -16.88 12.74
CA SER A 45 -18.74 -16.55 12.79
C SER A 45 -17.93 -17.71 12.23
N ILE A 46 -17.17 -17.44 11.17
CA ILE A 46 -16.23 -18.42 10.60
C ILE A 46 -15.12 -18.70 11.61
N GLY A 47 -14.65 -19.95 11.67
CA GLY A 47 -13.65 -20.41 12.64
C GLY A 47 -14.26 -21.03 13.90
N GLN A 48 -15.58 -20.93 14.12
CA GLN A 48 -16.28 -21.72 15.14
C GLN A 48 -16.51 -23.14 14.61
N SER A 49 -16.35 -24.14 15.47
CA SER A 49 -16.44 -25.56 15.10
C SER A 49 -17.82 -25.98 14.57
N ASP A 50 -18.87 -25.27 14.93
CA ASP A 50 -20.25 -25.52 14.53
C ASP A 50 -20.75 -24.67 13.35
N ALA A 51 -19.90 -23.76 12.83
CA ALA A 51 -20.32 -22.79 11.82
C ALA A 51 -20.91 -23.44 10.55
N GLU A 52 -20.29 -24.51 10.05
CA GLU A 52 -20.75 -25.22 8.85
C GLU A 52 -22.10 -25.91 9.10
N THR A 53 -22.24 -26.60 10.24
CA THR A 53 -23.47 -27.27 10.62
C THR A 53 -24.62 -26.28 10.80
N ARG A 54 -24.38 -25.16 11.47
CA ARG A 54 -25.38 -24.11 11.66
C ARG A 54 -25.81 -23.51 10.31
N LEU A 55 -24.85 -23.25 9.41
CA LEU A 55 -25.16 -22.74 8.07
C LEU A 55 -26.07 -23.74 7.31
N GLN A 56 -25.74 -25.01 7.30
CA GLN A 56 -26.54 -26.06 6.65
C GLN A 56 -27.96 -26.17 7.26
N THR A 57 -28.07 -26.11 8.58
CA THR A 57 -29.36 -26.18 9.30
C THR A 57 -30.23 -24.97 8.93
N ILE A 58 -29.71 -23.74 8.96
CA ILE A 58 -30.44 -22.52 8.59
C ILE A 58 -31.01 -22.62 7.19
N PHE A 59 -30.21 -23.07 6.22
CA PHE A 59 -30.63 -23.16 4.83
C PHE A 59 -31.62 -24.28 4.55
N LYS A 60 -31.51 -25.36 5.31
CA LYS A 60 -32.42 -26.54 5.20
C LYS A 60 -33.78 -26.27 5.83
N GLU A 61 -33.80 -25.76 7.06
CA GLU A 61 -35.04 -25.60 7.81
C GLU A 61 -35.84 -24.37 7.41
N ARG A 62 -35.12 -23.22 7.26
CA ARG A 62 -35.75 -21.97 6.92
C ARG A 62 -34.75 -21.04 6.22
N PRO A 63 -34.61 -21.12 4.89
CA PRO A 63 -33.68 -20.29 4.15
C PRO A 63 -33.83 -18.79 4.47
N PRO A 64 -32.71 -18.03 4.56
CA PRO A 64 -32.76 -16.60 4.80
C PRO A 64 -33.35 -15.85 3.60
N ASP A 65 -33.95 -14.67 3.81
CA ASP A 65 -34.37 -13.79 2.73
C ASP A 65 -33.18 -13.13 2.03
N ALA A 66 -32.06 -12.93 2.75
CA ALA A 66 -30.83 -12.39 2.20
C ALA A 66 -29.60 -12.83 2.98
N VAL A 67 -28.44 -12.77 2.33
CA VAL A 67 -27.13 -13.12 2.89
C VAL A 67 -26.18 -11.94 2.80
N VAL A 68 -25.47 -11.66 3.89
CA VAL A 68 -24.33 -10.72 3.94
C VAL A 68 -23.07 -11.55 4.19
N LEU A 69 -22.13 -11.48 3.25
CA LEU A 69 -20.90 -12.25 3.26
C LEU A 69 -19.68 -11.35 3.50
N LEU A 70 -19.09 -11.48 4.67
CA LEU A 70 -17.92 -10.72 5.16
C LEU A 70 -16.74 -11.66 5.40
N THR A 71 -16.52 -12.60 4.50
CA THR A 71 -15.48 -13.64 4.63
C THR A 71 -15.06 -14.19 3.27
N ASP A 72 -13.79 -14.58 3.16
CA ASP A 72 -13.21 -15.29 2.01
C ASP A 72 -13.26 -16.82 2.16
N ASP A 73 -13.90 -17.36 3.17
CA ASP A 73 -13.93 -18.80 3.38
C ASP A 73 -14.50 -19.55 2.17
N ARG A 74 -13.64 -20.32 1.53
CA ARG A 74 -13.98 -21.04 0.29
C ARG A 74 -15.10 -22.05 0.45
N LYS A 75 -15.24 -22.67 1.65
CA LYS A 75 -16.29 -23.64 1.91
C LYS A 75 -17.65 -22.96 1.97
N THR A 76 -17.72 -21.86 2.73
CA THR A 76 -18.92 -21.01 2.83
C THR A 76 -19.36 -20.48 1.47
N ILE A 77 -18.42 -19.94 0.69
CA ILE A 77 -18.71 -19.41 -0.65
C ILE A 77 -19.23 -20.50 -1.60
N ARG A 78 -18.63 -21.70 -1.58
CA ARG A 78 -19.12 -22.84 -2.36
C ARG A 78 -20.51 -23.26 -1.93
N PHE A 79 -20.78 -23.30 -0.63
CA PHE A 79 -22.08 -23.68 -0.09
C PHE A 79 -23.17 -22.71 -0.57
N ILE A 80 -23.00 -21.39 -0.40
CA ILE A 80 -23.97 -20.37 -0.86
C ILE A 80 -24.22 -20.49 -2.36
N GLY A 81 -23.14 -20.58 -3.17
CA GLY A 81 -23.26 -20.74 -4.62
C GLY A 81 -23.99 -22.03 -5.03
N SER A 82 -23.81 -23.12 -4.30
CA SER A 82 -24.54 -24.38 -4.52
C SER A 82 -26.01 -24.26 -4.15
N ALA A 83 -26.33 -23.62 -3.03
CA ALA A 83 -27.71 -23.36 -2.60
C ALA A 83 -28.44 -22.48 -3.64
N GLN A 84 -27.77 -21.46 -4.20
CA GLN A 84 -28.36 -20.65 -5.27
C GLN A 84 -28.63 -21.47 -6.55
N ARG A 85 -27.66 -22.29 -7.00
CA ARG A 85 -27.84 -23.13 -8.21
C ARG A 85 -28.92 -24.19 -8.04
N ALA A 86 -29.08 -24.74 -6.86
CA ALA A 86 -30.11 -25.72 -6.51
C ALA A 86 -31.51 -25.08 -6.32
N GLY A 87 -31.63 -23.75 -6.38
CA GLY A 87 -32.88 -23.06 -6.10
C GLY A 87 -33.32 -23.07 -4.64
N LEU A 88 -32.47 -23.54 -3.73
CA LEU A 88 -32.72 -23.56 -2.28
C LEU A 88 -32.64 -22.16 -1.67
N PHE A 89 -31.96 -21.26 -2.32
CA PHE A 89 -31.82 -19.86 -1.93
C PHE A 89 -31.91 -18.94 -3.15
N THR A 90 -32.90 -18.07 -3.16
CA THR A 90 -33.16 -17.11 -4.24
C THR A 90 -33.01 -15.65 -3.80
N GLY A 91 -32.64 -15.44 -2.54
CA GLY A 91 -32.47 -14.12 -1.94
C GLY A 91 -31.27 -13.35 -2.45
N GLY A 92 -31.21 -12.07 -2.06
CA GLY A 92 -30.07 -11.22 -2.36
C GLY A 92 -28.81 -11.63 -1.62
N VAL A 93 -27.65 -11.40 -2.23
CA VAL A 93 -26.35 -11.56 -1.59
C VAL A 93 -25.56 -10.26 -1.69
N MET A 94 -25.16 -9.75 -0.54
CA MET A 94 -24.16 -8.68 -0.42
C MET A 94 -22.83 -9.32 -0.08
N ILE A 95 -21.79 -8.94 -0.80
CA ILE A 95 -20.39 -9.31 -0.47
C ILE A 95 -19.59 -8.04 -0.19
N MET A 96 -18.63 -8.14 0.72
CA MET A 96 -17.74 -7.01 1.04
C MET A 96 -16.30 -7.50 1.18
N ASP A 97 -15.40 -6.96 0.34
CA ASP A 97 -13.99 -7.29 0.22
C ASP A 97 -13.70 -8.80 0.07
N VAL A 98 -14.57 -9.49 -0.65
CA VAL A 98 -14.42 -10.93 -0.94
C VAL A 98 -13.57 -11.12 -2.19
N LYS A 99 -12.61 -12.04 -2.16
CA LYS A 99 -11.66 -12.30 -3.26
C LYS A 99 -12.35 -12.67 -4.58
N TRP A 100 -11.94 -12.00 -5.67
CA TRP A 100 -12.54 -12.16 -7.01
C TRP A 100 -12.60 -13.62 -7.51
N GLY A 101 -11.55 -14.40 -7.31
CA GLY A 101 -11.51 -15.80 -7.76
C GLY A 101 -12.53 -16.72 -7.08
N THR A 102 -13.09 -16.29 -5.96
CA THR A 102 -14.12 -17.02 -5.21
C THR A 102 -15.53 -16.52 -5.55
N VAL A 103 -15.67 -15.24 -5.92
CA VAL A 103 -16.96 -14.55 -6.21
C VAL A 103 -17.66 -15.11 -7.46
N ASN A 104 -16.94 -15.57 -8.47
CA ASN A 104 -17.52 -16.16 -9.69
C ASN A 104 -18.43 -17.37 -9.44
N ARG A 105 -18.48 -17.88 -8.20
CA ARG A 105 -19.34 -19.00 -7.79
C ARG A 105 -20.64 -18.57 -7.15
N ILE A 106 -20.81 -17.29 -6.84
CA ILE A 106 -21.99 -16.70 -6.21
C ILE A 106 -22.56 -15.61 -7.11
N ARG A 107 -23.88 -15.63 -7.29
CA ARG A 107 -24.58 -14.49 -7.87
C ARG A 107 -24.83 -13.45 -6.78
N SER A 108 -23.94 -12.46 -6.67
CA SER A 108 -24.12 -11.35 -5.75
C SER A 108 -25.03 -10.27 -6.35
N SER A 109 -25.79 -9.59 -5.48
CA SER A 109 -26.60 -8.43 -5.83
C SER A 109 -25.84 -7.13 -5.63
N LEU A 110 -24.94 -7.12 -4.65
CA LEU A 110 -24.11 -5.99 -4.26
C LEU A 110 -22.70 -6.49 -3.91
N ASP A 111 -21.70 -5.85 -4.47
CA ASP A 111 -20.28 -6.07 -4.16
C ASP A 111 -19.69 -4.74 -3.65
N ILE A 112 -19.13 -4.75 -2.46
CA ILE A 112 -18.58 -3.56 -1.80
C ILE A 112 -17.08 -3.76 -1.65
N ARG A 113 -16.29 -2.78 -2.07
CA ARG A 113 -14.83 -2.86 -2.10
C ARG A 113 -14.17 -1.66 -1.49
N LEU A 114 -13.06 -1.92 -0.81
CA LEU A 114 -12.15 -0.87 -0.34
C LEU A 114 -11.51 -0.16 -1.53
N ASP A 115 -11.41 1.16 -1.44
CA ASP A 115 -10.65 1.99 -2.39
C ASP A 115 -9.14 1.88 -2.08
N ASP A 116 -8.47 0.94 -2.75
CA ASP A 116 -7.03 0.72 -2.63
C ASP A 116 -6.21 1.94 -3.13
N ASP A 117 -6.76 2.69 -4.10
CA ASP A 117 -6.14 3.93 -4.58
C ASP A 117 -6.17 5.03 -3.51
N ALA A 118 -7.23 5.12 -2.71
CA ALA A 118 -7.29 6.07 -1.60
C ALA A 118 -6.22 5.77 -0.53
N ILE A 119 -5.99 4.49 -0.21
CA ILE A 119 -4.91 4.08 0.70
C ILE A 119 -3.55 4.46 0.13
N ALA A 120 -3.30 4.14 -1.15
CA ALA A 120 -2.05 4.46 -1.82
C ALA A 120 -1.79 5.96 -1.82
N ARG A 121 -2.76 6.77 -2.26
CA ARG A 121 -2.64 8.25 -2.29
C ARG A 121 -2.34 8.82 -0.91
N THR A 122 -3.12 8.46 0.10
CA THR A 122 -2.94 9.00 1.46
C THR A 122 -1.58 8.64 2.04
N SER A 123 -1.12 7.40 1.86
CA SER A 123 0.20 6.96 2.31
C SER A 123 1.33 7.70 1.59
N MET A 124 1.23 7.81 0.26
CA MET A 124 2.23 8.50 -0.55
C MET A 124 2.28 10.01 -0.25
N GLU A 125 1.13 10.67 -0.11
CA GLU A 125 1.05 12.08 0.26
C GLU A 125 1.73 12.36 1.61
N LEU A 126 1.54 11.50 2.61
CA LEU A 126 2.22 11.64 3.88
C LEU A 126 3.74 11.52 3.71
N LEU A 127 4.23 10.49 3.02
CA LEU A 127 5.66 10.27 2.83
C LEU A 127 6.30 11.38 1.97
N ILE A 128 5.62 11.84 0.92
CA ILE A 128 6.09 12.95 0.07
C ILE A 128 6.17 14.26 0.89
N ARG A 129 5.14 14.57 1.70
CA ARG A 129 5.17 15.73 2.61
C ARG A 129 6.31 15.64 3.62
N ARG A 130 6.70 14.44 4.04
CA ARG A 130 7.84 14.15 4.91
C ARG A 130 9.18 14.19 4.17
N GLY A 131 9.18 14.45 2.86
CA GLY A 131 10.37 14.61 2.02
C GLY A 131 10.99 13.30 1.55
N PHE A 132 10.31 12.16 1.68
CA PHE A 132 10.78 10.91 1.11
C PHE A 132 10.70 10.97 -0.43
N ALA A 133 11.72 10.41 -1.09
CA ALA A 133 11.82 10.34 -2.54
C ALA A 133 12.20 8.94 -3.03
N ASN A 134 12.26 7.97 -2.12
CA ASN A 134 12.35 6.55 -2.42
C ASN A 134 11.20 5.86 -1.74
N PHE A 135 10.50 5.01 -2.46
CA PHE A 135 9.31 4.33 -1.97
C PHE A 135 9.42 2.84 -2.20
N ALA A 136 8.85 2.08 -1.28
CA ALA A 136 8.76 0.65 -1.43
C ALA A 136 7.39 0.15 -0.96
N TYR A 137 6.98 -0.99 -1.51
CA TYR A 137 5.74 -1.65 -1.13
C TYR A 137 6.00 -3.09 -0.72
N VAL A 138 5.49 -3.48 0.43
CA VAL A 138 5.49 -4.87 0.91
C VAL A 138 4.07 -5.40 0.85
N GLY A 139 3.83 -6.26 -0.14
CA GLY A 139 2.52 -6.79 -0.46
C GLY A 139 2.15 -8.04 0.33
N PHE A 140 1.09 -8.70 -0.14
CA PHE A 140 0.60 -9.95 0.44
C PHE A 140 0.21 -10.93 -0.66
N ALA A 141 1.00 -11.98 -0.85
CA ALA A 141 0.83 -12.95 -1.92
C ALA A 141 -0.51 -13.72 -1.88
N LEU A 142 -1.11 -13.87 -0.69
CA LEU A 142 -2.40 -14.54 -0.54
C LEU A 142 -3.59 -13.68 -0.97
N GLU A 143 -3.40 -12.36 -1.12
CA GLU A 143 -4.40 -11.41 -1.61
C GLU A 143 -3.90 -10.59 -2.81
N PRO A 144 -3.55 -11.24 -3.92
CA PRO A 144 -2.82 -10.59 -5.01
C PRO A 144 -3.62 -9.47 -5.69
N GLN A 145 -4.93 -9.50 -5.67
CA GLN A 145 -5.76 -8.51 -6.37
C GLN A 145 -5.69 -7.13 -5.71
N HIS A 146 -6.03 -7.04 -4.42
CA HIS A 146 -5.93 -5.81 -3.66
C HIS A 146 -4.47 -5.37 -3.52
N SER A 147 -3.56 -6.33 -3.26
CA SER A 147 -2.13 -6.04 -3.16
C SER A 147 -1.57 -5.46 -4.47
N ASN A 148 -1.94 -6.00 -5.63
CA ASN A 148 -1.49 -5.50 -6.93
C ASN A 148 -2.11 -4.15 -7.28
N ALA A 149 -3.39 -3.92 -6.99
CA ALA A 149 -4.04 -2.63 -7.22
C ALA A 149 -3.33 -1.52 -6.44
N ARG A 150 -3.10 -1.73 -5.15
CA ARG A 150 -2.38 -0.78 -4.30
C ARG A 150 -0.94 -0.58 -4.74
N ARG A 151 -0.21 -1.66 -5.08
CA ARG A 151 1.15 -1.60 -5.63
C ARG A 151 1.23 -0.73 -6.88
N GLU A 152 0.29 -0.91 -7.81
CA GLU A 152 0.29 -0.17 -9.08
C GLU A 152 -0.01 1.31 -8.86
N ALA A 153 -0.97 1.64 -7.99
CA ALA A 153 -1.26 3.01 -7.61
C ALA A 153 -0.03 3.71 -6.98
N ILE A 154 0.67 3.05 -6.05
CA ILE A 154 1.91 3.58 -5.44
C ILE A 154 3.00 3.77 -6.50
N ARG A 155 3.19 2.78 -7.40
CA ARG A 155 4.16 2.87 -8.50
C ARG A 155 3.90 4.06 -9.41
N GLN A 156 2.64 4.27 -9.77
CA GLN A 156 2.24 5.37 -10.63
C GLN A 156 2.52 6.73 -9.96
N ILE A 157 2.13 6.89 -8.69
CA ILE A 157 2.39 8.13 -7.94
C ILE A 157 3.92 8.37 -7.80
N ALA A 158 4.70 7.32 -7.53
CA ALA A 158 6.15 7.43 -7.45
C ALA A 158 6.75 7.90 -8.79
N LYS A 159 6.29 7.35 -9.92
CA LYS A 159 6.71 7.74 -11.27
C LYS A 159 6.38 9.21 -11.57
N GLU A 160 5.19 9.66 -11.24
CA GLU A 160 4.74 11.04 -11.43
C GLU A 160 5.58 12.05 -10.63
N ASN A 161 6.11 11.64 -9.48
CA ASN A 161 6.99 12.43 -8.64
C ASN A 161 8.49 12.24 -8.95
N GLY A 162 8.86 11.51 -10.01
CA GLY A 162 10.25 11.23 -10.35
C GLY A 162 11.01 10.42 -9.29
N ALA A 163 10.31 9.67 -8.49
CA ALA A 163 10.83 8.93 -7.34
C ALA A 163 11.17 7.48 -7.70
N SER A 164 12.07 6.85 -6.92
CA SER A 164 12.34 5.42 -7.05
C SER A 164 11.22 4.59 -6.42
N PHE A 165 10.97 3.41 -6.98
CA PHE A 165 9.99 2.46 -6.45
C PHE A 165 10.53 1.03 -6.50
N ALA A 166 10.33 0.28 -5.41
CA ALA A 166 10.57 -1.15 -5.33
C ALA A 166 9.39 -1.87 -4.67
N ALA A 167 9.18 -3.15 -4.95
CA ALA A 167 8.14 -3.93 -4.29
C ALA A 167 8.53 -5.38 -4.11
N THR A 168 7.99 -6.00 -3.06
CA THR A 168 8.08 -7.44 -2.80
C THR A 168 6.79 -7.98 -2.20
N ASP A 169 6.45 -9.23 -2.49
CA ASP A 169 5.43 -10.00 -1.79
C ASP A 169 6.05 -11.09 -0.90
N ASP A 170 7.36 -11.33 -1.04
CA ASP A 170 8.14 -12.29 -0.26
C ASP A 170 8.55 -11.66 1.09
N ALA A 171 7.63 -11.66 2.03
CA ALA A 171 7.80 -11.10 3.35
C ALA A 171 7.49 -12.10 4.49
N ASP A 172 7.31 -13.37 4.16
CA ASP A 172 7.08 -14.43 5.15
C ASP A 172 8.38 -14.87 5.82
N ASP A 173 9.54 -14.63 5.18
CA ASP A 173 10.87 -14.85 5.74
C ASP A 173 11.50 -13.50 6.14
N ILE A 174 11.61 -13.26 7.43
CA ILE A 174 12.16 -12.02 7.99
C ILE A 174 13.63 -11.80 7.59
N ALA A 175 14.43 -12.85 7.41
CA ALA A 175 15.83 -12.72 6.99
C ALA A 175 15.91 -12.24 5.54
N ARG A 176 15.14 -12.81 4.62
CA ARG A 176 15.06 -12.35 3.23
C ARG A 176 14.52 -10.92 3.13
N LEU A 177 13.48 -10.62 3.89
CA LEU A 177 12.93 -9.27 3.97
C LEU A 177 13.97 -8.27 4.47
N SER A 178 14.77 -8.63 5.48
CA SER A 178 15.88 -7.83 6.01
C SER A 178 16.94 -7.53 4.93
N ASP A 179 17.35 -8.53 4.15
CA ASP A 179 18.33 -8.34 3.09
C ASP A 179 17.77 -7.48 1.93
N TRP A 180 16.51 -7.67 1.59
CA TRP A 180 15.84 -6.80 0.62
C TRP A 180 15.77 -5.35 1.10
N LEU A 181 15.41 -5.10 2.37
CA LEU A 181 15.38 -3.75 2.94
C LEU A 181 16.77 -3.09 2.94
N LYS A 182 17.86 -3.86 3.15
CA LYS A 182 19.24 -3.34 3.03
C LYS A 182 19.56 -2.86 1.62
N SER A 183 18.98 -3.44 0.59
CA SER A 183 19.22 -3.08 -0.80
C SER A 183 18.50 -1.81 -1.26
N LEU A 184 17.49 -1.33 -0.50
CA LEU A 184 16.73 -0.15 -0.86
C LEU A 184 17.55 1.13 -0.75
N PRO A 185 17.34 2.11 -1.65
CA PRO A 185 17.91 3.45 -1.52
C PRO A 185 17.32 4.15 -0.28
N ARG A 186 18.13 4.92 0.45
CA ARG A 186 17.75 5.57 1.70
C ARG A 186 17.81 7.09 1.61
N PRO A 187 16.96 7.78 2.38
CA PRO A 187 15.85 7.28 3.18
C PRO A 187 14.72 6.76 2.30
N CYS A 188 14.00 5.72 2.75
CA CYS A 188 12.92 5.07 2.00
C CYS A 188 11.64 5.01 2.82
N GLY A 189 10.51 5.37 2.19
CA GLY A 189 9.18 5.15 2.75
C GLY A 189 8.63 3.80 2.30
N VAL A 190 8.36 2.91 3.25
CA VAL A 190 7.81 1.58 3.02
C VAL A 190 6.34 1.57 3.37
N ILE A 191 5.50 1.29 2.40
CA ILE A 191 4.05 1.10 2.57
C ILE A 191 3.78 -0.40 2.56
N THR A 192 2.94 -0.88 3.46
CA THR A 192 2.65 -2.30 3.58
C THR A 192 1.17 -2.58 3.31
N TYR A 193 0.87 -3.84 2.97
CA TYR A 193 -0.50 -4.26 2.69
C TYR A 193 -1.42 -4.08 3.91
N TYR A 194 -0.96 -4.44 5.11
CA TYR A 194 -1.68 -4.32 6.37
C TYR A 194 -0.72 -4.23 7.57
N ASP A 195 -1.24 -3.98 8.77
CA ASP A 195 -0.44 -3.67 9.96
C ASP A 195 0.48 -4.84 10.41
N MET A 196 0.06 -6.09 10.20
CA MET A 196 0.93 -7.26 10.47
C MET A 196 2.19 -7.22 9.59
N ARG A 197 2.05 -6.88 8.30
CA ARG A 197 3.20 -6.71 7.40
C ARG A 197 4.07 -5.53 7.81
N ALA A 198 3.48 -4.47 8.35
CA ALA A 198 4.25 -3.35 8.89
C ALA A 198 5.11 -3.78 10.10
N ARG A 199 4.58 -4.66 10.95
CA ARG A 199 5.34 -5.28 12.04
C ARG A 199 6.47 -6.17 11.50
N ASP A 200 6.20 -7.02 10.50
CA ASP A 200 7.23 -7.86 9.88
C ASP A 200 8.37 -7.01 9.28
N VAL A 201 8.03 -5.89 8.61
CA VAL A 201 9.02 -4.91 8.12
C VAL A 201 9.81 -4.30 9.27
N LEU A 202 9.16 -3.95 10.38
CA LEU A 202 9.84 -3.41 11.56
C LEU A 202 10.82 -4.42 12.17
N ASP A 203 10.44 -5.69 12.27
CA ASP A 203 11.30 -6.76 12.78
C ASP A 203 12.49 -7.03 11.83
N ALA A 204 12.25 -6.98 10.52
CA ALA A 204 13.29 -7.06 9.50
C ALA A 204 14.26 -5.85 9.57
N CYS A 205 13.74 -4.64 9.84
CA CYS A 205 14.59 -3.45 10.09
C CYS A 205 15.48 -3.63 11.32
N ARG A 206 14.95 -4.20 12.40
CA ARG A 206 15.75 -4.51 13.62
C ARG A 206 16.87 -5.49 13.31
N LEU A 207 16.57 -6.57 12.58
CA LEU A 207 17.58 -7.55 12.15
C LEU A 207 18.63 -6.91 11.23
N ALA A 208 18.21 -6.02 10.33
CA ALA A 208 19.08 -5.26 9.43
C ALA A 208 19.85 -4.12 10.12
N ARG A 209 19.56 -3.80 11.39
CA ARG A 209 20.05 -2.61 12.14
C ARG A 209 19.74 -1.30 11.41
N LEU A 210 18.56 -1.23 10.78
CA LEU A 210 18.07 -0.02 10.11
C LEU A 210 17.27 0.83 11.08
N ASP A 211 17.52 2.14 11.07
CA ASP A 211 16.80 3.10 11.93
C ASP A 211 15.40 3.40 11.34
N VAL A 212 14.39 3.30 12.20
CA VAL A 212 12.99 3.64 11.87
C VAL A 212 12.58 4.83 12.74
N PRO A 213 12.17 5.94 12.16
CA PRO A 213 11.92 6.21 10.74
C PRO A 213 13.10 6.79 9.95
N GLY A 214 14.26 7.01 10.55
CA GLY A 214 15.35 7.78 9.97
C GLY A 214 15.84 7.25 8.62
N GLN A 215 16.02 5.94 8.48
CA GLN A 215 16.42 5.28 7.23
C GLN A 215 15.24 4.66 6.49
N ILE A 216 14.30 4.07 7.23
CA ILE A 216 13.10 3.42 6.72
C ILE A 216 11.90 3.96 7.49
N ALA A 217 10.99 4.68 6.84
CA ALA A 217 9.68 4.99 7.41
C ALA A 217 8.69 3.89 7.04
N ILE A 218 7.75 3.56 7.94
CA ILE A 218 6.83 2.44 7.75
C ILE A 218 5.39 2.93 7.90
N ILE A 219 4.53 2.59 6.93
CA ILE A 219 3.08 2.81 6.97
C ILE A 219 2.37 1.48 6.81
N GLY A 220 1.50 1.16 7.77
CA GLY A 220 0.56 0.05 7.73
C GLY A 220 -0.81 0.43 7.18
N SER A 221 -1.73 -0.51 7.21
CA SER A 221 -3.16 -0.31 6.92
C SER A 221 -3.98 -1.18 7.87
N ASP A 222 -5.17 -0.76 8.21
CA ASP A 222 -6.21 -1.27 9.11
C ASP A 222 -6.33 -0.49 10.41
N ASN A 223 -5.27 0.17 10.85
CA ASN A 223 -5.19 0.86 12.14
C ASN A 223 -5.64 -0.04 13.31
N ASP A 224 -5.08 -1.25 13.38
CA ASP A 224 -5.24 -2.11 14.55
C ASP A 224 -4.42 -1.53 15.71
N ALA A 225 -5.06 -0.75 16.58
CA ALA A 225 -4.40 -0.04 17.67
C ALA A 225 -3.62 -1.01 18.58
N GLY A 226 -4.19 -2.18 18.88
CA GLY A 226 -3.53 -3.18 19.72
C GLY A 226 -2.19 -3.65 19.14
N LEU A 227 -2.07 -3.73 17.82
CA LEU A 227 -0.84 -4.10 17.14
C LEU A 227 0.07 -2.89 16.93
N CYS A 228 -0.47 -1.78 16.41
CA CYS A 228 0.33 -0.60 16.07
C CYS A 228 1.00 0.04 17.28
N GLU A 229 0.34 0.03 18.43
CA GLU A 229 0.83 0.65 19.67
C GLU A 229 1.72 -0.27 20.50
N ALA A 230 1.62 -1.60 20.29
CA ALA A 230 2.47 -2.58 20.96
C ALA A 230 3.92 -2.64 20.39
N THR A 231 4.19 -1.95 19.27
CA THR A 231 5.51 -1.94 18.63
C THR A 231 6.38 -0.77 19.05
N GLN A 232 7.70 -0.88 18.86
CA GLN A 232 8.67 0.19 19.07
C GLN A 232 9.59 0.30 17.83
N PRO A 233 9.51 1.43 17.06
CA PRO A 233 8.55 2.52 17.18
C PRO A 233 7.12 2.08 16.88
N THR A 234 6.13 2.84 17.40
CA THR A 234 4.71 2.62 17.12
C THR A 234 4.40 2.88 15.64
N ILE A 235 3.52 2.05 15.04
CA ILE A 235 3.30 2.03 13.60
C ILE A 235 2.23 3.04 13.17
N THR A 236 2.60 3.95 12.25
CA THR A 236 1.66 4.78 11.48
C THR A 236 0.82 3.89 10.59
N SER A 237 -0.50 4.08 10.57
CA SER A 237 -1.39 3.23 9.79
C SER A 237 -2.55 4.01 9.17
N VAL A 238 -2.90 3.67 7.93
CA VAL A 238 -4.13 4.14 7.28
C VAL A 238 -5.31 3.44 7.93
N HIS A 239 -6.37 4.18 8.16
CA HIS A 239 -7.60 3.71 8.78
C HIS A 239 -8.73 3.60 7.75
N PRO A 240 -8.96 2.44 7.11
CA PRO A 240 -10.09 2.23 6.23
C PRO A 240 -11.41 2.39 6.99
N ASP A 241 -12.44 2.92 6.35
CA ASP A 241 -13.76 3.06 6.96
C ASP A 241 -14.58 1.77 6.84
N PHE A 242 -14.05 0.68 7.39
CA PHE A 242 -14.71 -0.64 7.36
C PHE A 242 -16.12 -0.61 7.93
N GLU A 243 -16.32 0.08 9.07
CA GLU A 243 -17.62 0.14 9.74
C GLU A 243 -18.61 1.02 8.97
N GLY A 244 -18.19 2.21 8.52
CA GLY A 244 -19.02 3.11 7.72
C GLY A 244 -19.37 2.51 6.37
N GLY A 245 -18.41 1.95 5.65
CA GLY A 245 -18.62 1.27 4.38
C GLY A 245 -19.60 0.09 4.50
N ALA A 246 -19.51 -0.69 5.58
CA ALA A 246 -20.43 -1.79 5.84
C ALA A 246 -21.84 -1.30 6.20
N TYR A 247 -21.94 -0.20 6.95
CA TYR A 247 -23.23 0.41 7.28
C TYR A 247 -23.94 0.93 6.04
N GLU A 248 -23.24 1.71 5.21
CA GLU A 248 -23.77 2.24 3.95
C GLU A 248 -24.10 1.14 2.95
N GLY A 249 -23.25 0.11 2.88
CA GLY A 249 -23.49 -1.06 2.08
C GLY A 249 -24.74 -1.81 2.50
N ALA A 250 -24.96 -2.00 3.79
CA ALA A 250 -26.18 -2.62 4.31
C ALA A 250 -27.43 -1.78 3.99
N ALA A 251 -27.32 -0.44 3.99
CA ALA A 251 -28.39 0.47 3.63
C ALA A 251 -28.75 0.33 2.12
N GLU A 252 -27.75 0.29 1.24
CA GLU A 252 -27.99 0.07 -0.19
C GLU A 252 -28.53 -1.35 -0.46
N PHE A 253 -28.01 -2.34 0.24
CA PHE A 253 -28.49 -3.71 0.13
C PHE A 253 -29.96 -3.85 0.55
N ASP A 254 -30.37 -3.19 1.64
CA ASP A 254 -31.76 -3.17 2.08
C ASP A 254 -32.71 -2.60 1.00
N LYS A 255 -32.28 -1.52 0.32
CA LYS A 255 -33.05 -0.98 -0.83
C LYS A 255 -33.19 -2.00 -1.96
N LEU A 256 -32.16 -2.81 -2.21
CA LEU A 256 -32.18 -3.83 -3.27
C LEU A 256 -33.12 -5.00 -2.93
N ILE A 257 -33.03 -5.53 -1.71
CA ILE A 257 -33.86 -6.69 -1.29
C ILE A 257 -35.32 -6.32 -1.05
N ARG A 258 -35.65 -5.04 -0.97
CA ARG A 258 -37.04 -4.55 -0.92
C ARG A 258 -37.70 -4.49 -2.29
N LYS A 259 -36.92 -4.51 -3.37
CA LYS A 259 -37.46 -4.51 -4.74
C LYS A 259 -38.09 -5.88 -5.07
N SER A 260 -39.11 -5.89 -5.88
CA SER A 260 -39.79 -7.12 -6.34
C SER A 260 -38.85 -8.02 -7.17
N ARG A 261 -37.80 -7.47 -7.74
CA ARG A 261 -36.76 -8.21 -8.49
C ARG A 261 -35.37 -7.71 -8.14
N LEU A 262 -34.48 -8.64 -7.86
CA LEU A 262 -33.05 -8.36 -7.67
C LEU A 262 -32.38 -7.92 -8.98
N PRO A 263 -31.32 -7.14 -8.94
CA PRO A 263 -30.61 -6.68 -10.13
C PRO A 263 -30.08 -7.87 -10.93
N LYS A 264 -30.13 -7.77 -12.27
CA LYS A 264 -29.57 -8.81 -13.16
C LYS A 264 -28.03 -8.83 -13.13
N ARG A 265 -27.41 -7.69 -12.86
CA ARG A 265 -25.95 -7.53 -12.72
C ARG A 265 -25.63 -7.09 -11.30
N THR A 266 -24.49 -7.53 -10.78
CA THR A 266 -23.96 -7.08 -9.48
C THR A 266 -23.72 -5.57 -9.53
N ILE A 267 -24.22 -4.86 -8.53
CA ILE A 267 -23.89 -3.45 -8.30
C ILE A 267 -22.56 -3.41 -7.55
N LEU A 268 -21.64 -2.61 -8.06
CA LEU A 268 -20.35 -2.37 -7.41
C LEU A 268 -20.39 -1.04 -6.66
N LEU A 269 -20.01 -1.06 -5.39
CA LEU A 269 -19.77 0.14 -4.59
C LEU A 269 -18.35 0.12 -4.03
N THR A 270 -17.79 1.30 -3.84
CA THR A 270 -16.50 1.46 -3.17
C THR A 270 -16.68 2.27 -1.90
N TYR A 271 -15.89 1.97 -0.88
CA TYR A 271 -15.79 2.77 0.33
C TYR A 271 -14.33 3.19 0.57
N GLY A 272 -14.15 4.34 1.19
CA GLY A 272 -12.85 4.97 1.35
C GLY A 272 -12.20 4.69 2.70
N ILE A 273 -11.40 5.64 3.10
CA ILE A 273 -10.68 5.67 4.37
C ILE A 273 -11.27 6.76 5.28
N ARG A 274 -11.08 6.62 6.59
CA ARG A 274 -11.38 7.68 7.57
C ARG A 274 -10.26 8.70 7.61
N ASP A 275 -9.06 8.22 7.90
CA ASP A 275 -7.87 9.05 8.11
C ASP A 275 -6.58 8.20 8.00
N ILE A 276 -5.45 8.82 8.30
CA ILE A 276 -4.19 8.16 8.59
C ILE A 276 -3.76 8.55 10.01
N VAL A 277 -3.57 7.54 10.87
CA VAL A 277 -3.13 7.75 12.25
C VAL A 277 -1.61 7.75 12.29
N GLU A 278 -1.03 8.95 12.36
CA GLU A 278 0.41 9.13 12.41
C GLU A 278 0.99 8.71 13.76
N ARG A 279 2.06 7.91 13.73
CA ARG A 279 2.81 7.44 14.90
C ARG A 279 4.32 7.50 14.64
N ALA A 280 5.12 6.96 15.56
CA ALA A 280 6.57 7.10 15.56
C ALA A 280 7.27 6.50 14.34
N SER A 281 6.68 5.53 13.62
CA SER A 281 7.31 4.91 12.45
C SER A 281 7.43 5.82 11.22
N THR A 282 6.78 7.00 11.24
CA THR A 282 6.92 8.04 10.23
C THR A 282 7.30 9.40 10.79
N VAL A 283 7.22 9.57 12.11
CA VAL A 283 7.55 10.82 12.81
C VAL A 283 8.94 10.72 13.39
N ASP A 284 9.90 11.40 12.77
CA ASP A 284 11.26 11.51 13.32
C ASP A 284 11.28 12.50 14.47
N LEU A 285 11.07 12.00 15.68
CA LEU A 285 11.15 12.79 16.91
C LEU A 285 12.56 13.33 17.19
N ARG A 286 13.59 12.76 16.53
CA ARG A 286 14.99 13.21 16.63
C ARG A 286 15.36 14.23 15.55
N GLY A 287 14.45 14.56 14.64
CA GLY A 287 14.59 15.60 13.61
C GLY A 287 15.65 15.35 12.53
N GLY A 288 16.25 14.14 12.48
CA GLY A 288 17.35 13.84 11.57
C GLY A 288 16.90 13.27 10.23
N GLY A 289 16.01 12.29 10.22
CA GLY A 289 15.56 11.62 9.01
C GLY A 289 14.73 12.52 8.10
N LEU A 290 13.83 13.31 8.68
CA LEU A 290 13.06 14.31 7.93
C LEU A 290 13.98 15.35 7.29
N LEU A 291 14.97 15.84 8.03
CA LEU A 291 15.95 16.80 7.52
C LEU A 291 16.72 16.22 6.33
N VAL A 292 17.22 15.00 6.45
CA VAL A 292 17.95 14.32 5.36
C VAL A 292 17.03 14.06 4.16
N SER A 293 15.79 13.66 4.40
CA SER A 293 14.79 13.47 3.34
C SER A 293 14.48 14.75 2.58
N MET A 294 14.25 15.87 3.29
CA MET A 294 14.05 17.19 2.66
C MET A 294 15.26 17.61 1.84
N ALA A 295 16.46 17.45 2.40
CA ALA A 295 17.70 17.80 1.72
C ALA A 295 17.92 16.94 0.47
N THR A 296 17.69 15.63 0.54
CA THR A 296 17.83 14.71 -0.60
C THR A 296 16.80 15.03 -1.70
N ALA A 297 15.56 15.35 -1.35
CA ALA A 297 14.53 15.78 -2.29
C ALA A 297 14.95 17.08 -3.01
N PHE A 298 15.43 18.08 -2.25
CA PHE A 298 15.96 19.32 -2.84
C PHE A 298 17.15 19.06 -3.79
N ILE A 299 18.09 18.22 -3.40
CA ILE A 299 19.24 17.84 -4.22
C ILE A 299 18.77 17.23 -5.53
N ARG A 300 17.85 16.28 -5.52
CA ARG A 300 17.33 15.61 -6.73
C ARG A 300 16.68 16.59 -7.70
N LEU A 301 15.87 17.50 -7.22
CA LEU A 301 15.19 18.50 -8.03
C LEU A 301 16.14 19.55 -8.62
N ASN A 302 17.28 19.80 -7.96
CA ASN A 302 18.17 20.90 -8.31
C ASN A 302 19.58 20.49 -8.72
N ALA A 303 19.95 19.20 -8.66
CA ALA A 303 21.33 18.75 -8.94
C ALA A 303 21.84 19.09 -10.35
N MET A 304 20.92 19.24 -11.31
CA MET A 304 21.23 19.67 -12.68
C MET A 304 21.66 21.15 -12.76
N ARG A 305 21.46 21.92 -11.70
CA ARG A 305 21.91 23.30 -11.55
C ARG A 305 23.20 23.34 -10.70
N PRO A 306 23.95 24.46 -10.73
CA PRO A 306 25.18 24.59 -9.93
C PRO A 306 24.88 24.81 -8.42
N ILE A 307 24.19 23.86 -7.76
CA ILE A 307 23.96 23.93 -6.32
C ILE A 307 25.21 23.57 -5.52
N LYS A 308 25.33 24.19 -4.35
CA LYS A 308 26.36 23.96 -3.33
C LYS A 308 25.73 23.39 -2.05
N VAL A 309 26.52 22.84 -1.15
CA VAL A 309 26.06 22.33 0.16
C VAL A 309 25.34 23.42 0.96
N GLY A 310 25.80 24.68 0.85
CA GLY A 310 25.16 25.82 1.50
C GLY A 310 23.71 26.07 1.03
N ASP A 311 23.43 25.85 -0.24
CA ASP A 311 22.08 26.04 -0.79
C ASP A 311 21.11 24.99 -0.20
N VAL A 312 21.60 23.76 -0.02
CA VAL A 312 20.84 22.67 0.62
C VAL A 312 20.56 23.01 2.08
N ALA A 313 21.57 23.48 2.81
CA ALA A 313 21.41 23.85 4.22
C ALA A 313 20.44 25.03 4.40
N SER A 314 20.53 26.04 3.52
CA SER A 314 19.64 27.20 3.49
C SER A 314 18.19 26.78 3.20
N HIS A 315 17.98 25.89 2.22
CA HIS A 315 16.65 25.34 1.92
C HIS A 315 16.04 24.63 3.13
N CYS A 316 16.85 23.82 3.81
CA CYS A 316 16.41 23.08 5.01
C CYS A 316 16.35 23.95 6.28
N ARG A 317 16.78 25.23 6.21
CA ARG A 317 16.83 26.18 7.34
C ARG A 317 17.64 25.65 8.54
N VAL A 318 18.77 25.02 8.27
CA VAL A 318 19.69 24.48 9.28
C VAL A 318 21.14 24.91 9.01
N SER A 319 21.98 24.74 10.03
CA SER A 319 23.43 24.96 9.85
C SER A 319 24.06 23.83 9.00
N LEU A 320 25.13 24.17 8.26
CA LEU A 320 25.92 23.19 7.51
C LEU A 320 26.40 22.03 8.39
N ARG A 321 26.83 22.35 9.61
CA ARG A 321 27.35 21.36 10.57
C ARG A 321 26.27 20.35 10.95
N LEU A 322 25.04 20.80 11.22
CA LEU A 322 23.93 19.92 11.56
C LEU A 322 23.55 19.05 10.37
N LEU A 323 23.46 19.62 9.16
CA LEU A 323 23.14 18.90 7.94
C LEU A 323 24.17 17.77 7.67
N GLU A 324 25.46 18.10 7.72
CA GLU A 324 26.55 17.12 7.51
C GLU A 324 26.54 16.02 8.57
N LEU A 325 26.30 16.38 9.85
CA LEU A 325 26.19 15.40 10.93
C LEU A 325 25.05 14.39 10.65
N ARG A 326 23.90 14.88 10.22
CA ARG A 326 22.73 14.06 9.93
C ARG A 326 22.93 13.18 8.70
N PHE A 327 23.52 13.72 7.62
CA PHE A 327 23.88 12.93 6.45
C PHE A 327 24.82 11.79 6.79
N LYS A 328 25.88 12.06 7.56
CA LYS A 328 26.81 11.01 7.99
C LYS A 328 26.14 9.95 8.87
N SER A 329 25.26 10.36 9.80
CA SER A 329 24.62 9.41 10.72
C SER A 329 23.58 8.53 10.02
N ILE A 330 22.91 9.00 8.96
CA ILE A 330 21.80 8.29 8.31
C ILE A 330 22.24 7.62 7.02
N LEU A 331 23.04 8.31 6.19
CA LEU A 331 23.45 7.84 4.86
C LEU A 331 24.89 7.33 4.79
N ASN A 332 25.69 7.47 5.86
CA ASN A 332 27.12 7.15 5.92
C ASN A 332 28.00 7.93 4.94
N HIS A 333 27.51 9.04 4.38
CA HIS A 333 28.27 9.93 3.50
C HIS A 333 27.84 11.39 3.70
N GLY A 334 28.57 12.35 3.11
CA GLY A 334 28.28 13.77 3.23
C GLY A 334 27.28 14.27 2.20
N VAL A 335 26.78 15.51 2.39
CA VAL A 335 25.86 16.20 1.46
C VAL A 335 26.47 16.37 0.07
N ARG A 336 27.78 16.68 0.02
CA ARG A 336 28.51 16.81 -1.25
C ARG A 336 28.51 15.51 -2.05
N ASP A 337 28.71 14.38 -1.37
CA ASP A 337 28.71 13.07 -2.00
C ASP A 337 27.33 12.74 -2.57
N GLU A 338 26.26 13.14 -1.88
CA GLU A 338 24.88 12.96 -2.38
C GLU A 338 24.63 13.79 -3.64
N ILE A 339 25.06 15.05 -3.67
CA ILE A 339 24.97 15.89 -4.89
C ILE A 339 25.72 15.23 -6.06
N GLU A 340 26.94 14.73 -5.82
CA GLU A 340 27.73 14.02 -6.82
C GLU A 340 27.04 12.72 -7.28
N ASN A 341 26.47 11.93 -6.37
CA ASN A 341 25.77 10.68 -6.69
C ASN A 341 24.57 10.92 -7.60
N VAL A 342 23.74 11.93 -7.28
CA VAL A 342 22.56 12.29 -8.10
C VAL A 342 23.00 12.79 -9.48
N ARG A 343 24.02 13.65 -9.57
CA ARG A 343 24.57 14.11 -10.86
C ARG A 343 25.10 12.95 -11.70
N LEU A 344 25.84 12.02 -11.11
CA LEU A 344 26.37 10.85 -11.80
C LEU A 344 25.27 9.89 -12.27
N ALA A 345 24.18 9.73 -11.52
CA ALA A 345 23.02 8.97 -11.95
C ALA A 345 22.41 9.58 -13.22
N ASN A 346 22.19 10.89 -13.26
CA ASN A 346 21.70 11.63 -14.43
C ASN A 346 22.67 11.51 -15.63
N VAL A 347 23.98 11.60 -15.39
CA VAL A 347 24.99 11.36 -16.44
C VAL A 347 24.85 9.99 -17.06
N ARG A 348 24.74 8.93 -16.23
CA ARG A 348 24.56 7.56 -16.73
C ARG A 348 23.29 7.40 -17.55
N GLN A 349 22.20 8.02 -17.13
CA GLN A 349 20.95 8.03 -17.87
C GLN A 349 21.13 8.71 -19.22
N MET A 350 21.69 9.91 -19.28
CA MET A 350 21.94 10.63 -20.54
C MET A 350 22.91 9.90 -21.47
N LEU A 351 23.93 9.24 -20.92
CA LEU A 351 24.86 8.41 -21.71
C LEU A 351 24.16 7.22 -22.41
N ARG A 352 23.09 6.69 -21.79
CA ARG A 352 22.29 5.57 -22.32
C ARG A 352 21.24 6.02 -23.35
N GLU A 353 20.62 7.18 -23.10
CA GLU A 353 19.39 7.61 -23.78
C GLU A 353 19.66 8.62 -24.89
N THR A 354 20.82 9.30 -24.86
CA THR A 354 21.09 10.38 -25.80
C THR A 354 22.43 10.22 -26.53
N GLY A 355 22.52 10.83 -27.73
CA GLY A 355 23.77 10.99 -28.48
C GLY A 355 24.58 12.24 -28.11
N LEU A 356 24.22 12.95 -27.03
CA LEU A 356 24.89 14.20 -26.65
C LEU A 356 26.37 13.97 -26.35
N SER A 357 27.19 15.00 -26.64
CA SER A 357 28.62 14.99 -26.31
C SER A 357 28.84 14.90 -24.79
N ILE A 358 29.98 14.38 -24.37
CA ILE A 358 30.34 14.32 -22.93
C ILE A 358 30.40 15.74 -22.33
N LYS A 359 30.79 16.73 -23.14
CA LYS A 359 30.81 18.13 -22.75
C LYS A 359 29.41 18.63 -22.43
N GLU A 360 28.46 18.42 -23.32
CA GLU A 360 27.05 18.82 -23.12
C GLU A 360 26.40 18.11 -21.93
N ILE A 361 26.61 16.79 -21.79
CA ILE A 361 26.10 16.03 -20.65
C ILE A 361 26.66 16.59 -19.35
N GLY A 362 27.97 16.92 -19.29
CA GLY A 362 28.59 17.50 -18.12
C GLY A 362 27.91 18.78 -17.67
N TYR A 363 27.71 19.72 -18.56
CA TYR A 363 27.03 20.98 -18.23
C TYR A 363 25.57 20.80 -17.85
N ARG A 364 24.83 19.95 -18.58
CA ARG A 364 23.41 19.62 -18.26
C ARG A 364 23.25 18.95 -16.93
N CYS A 365 24.23 18.15 -16.50
CA CYS A 365 24.22 17.48 -15.20
C CYS A 365 24.86 18.31 -14.07
N GLY A 366 25.08 19.60 -14.26
CA GLY A 366 25.53 20.54 -13.23
C GLY A 366 27.03 20.44 -12.87
N PHE A 367 27.86 19.83 -13.72
CA PHE A 367 29.30 19.81 -13.51
C PHE A 367 29.92 21.13 -13.98
N PRO A 368 30.87 21.71 -13.23
CA PRO A 368 31.49 23.01 -13.59
C PRO A 368 32.32 22.95 -14.87
N SER A 369 32.83 21.76 -15.23
CA SER A 369 33.58 21.54 -16.47
C SER A 369 33.50 20.07 -16.91
N PRO A 370 33.71 19.77 -18.21
CA PRO A 370 33.84 18.42 -18.72
C PRO A 370 34.97 17.62 -18.03
N ALA A 371 36.06 18.28 -17.68
CA ALA A 371 37.19 17.65 -16.98
C ALA A 371 36.78 17.19 -15.57
N SER A 372 35.99 17.99 -14.84
CA SER A 372 35.48 17.61 -13.52
C SER A 372 34.53 16.42 -13.60
N LEU A 373 33.65 16.35 -14.61
CA LEU A 373 32.84 15.17 -14.87
C LEU A 373 33.71 13.92 -15.08
N CYS A 374 34.69 14.01 -16.00
CA CYS A 374 35.54 12.86 -16.32
C CYS A 374 36.31 12.34 -15.08
N THR A 375 36.85 13.24 -14.26
CA THR A 375 37.57 12.88 -13.05
C THR A 375 36.66 12.19 -12.03
N VAL A 376 35.52 12.78 -11.72
CA VAL A 376 34.57 12.24 -10.74
C VAL A 376 33.99 10.91 -11.22
N PHE A 377 33.62 10.81 -12.49
CA PHE A 377 33.04 9.61 -13.10
C PHE A 377 34.05 8.46 -13.09
N LYS A 378 35.31 8.72 -13.49
CA LYS A 378 36.38 7.71 -13.46
C LYS A 378 36.69 7.25 -12.05
N ARG A 379 36.72 8.16 -11.07
CA ARG A 379 36.89 7.83 -9.64
C ARG A 379 35.77 6.90 -9.14
N LYS A 380 34.51 7.13 -9.54
CA LYS A 380 33.35 6.39 -9.05
C LYS A 380 33.15 5.05 -9.77
N PHE A 381 33.37 5.00 -11.09
CA PHE A 381 33.04 3.84 -11.94
C PHE A 381 34.27 3.12 -12.55
N GLY A 382 35.48 3.56 -12.24
CA GLY A 382 36.72 2.95 -12.73
C GLY A 382 37.08 3.25 -14.19
N LYS A 383 36.17 3.87 -14.98
CA LYS A 383 36.33 4.17 -16.40
C LYS A 383 35.75 5.51 -16.79
N SER A 384 36.23 6.05 -17.94
CA SER A 384 35.74 7.35 -18.44
C SER A 384 34.28 7.26 -18.89
N PRO A 385 33.51 8.39 -18.91
CA PRO A 385 32.16 8.43 -19.47
C PRO A 385 32.08 7.92 -20.91
N GLN A 386 33.09 8.22 -21.74
CA GLN A 386 33.16 7.75 -23.12
C GLN A 386 33.32 6.23 -23.23
N ALA A 387 34.24 5.67 -22.44
CA ALA A 387 34.44 4.21 -22.38
C ALA A 387 33.17 3.49 -21.88
N TRP A 388 32.51 4.07 -20.87
CA TRP A 388 31.27 3.54 -20.32
C TRP A 388 30.15 3.52 -21.37
N ARG A 389 29.97 4.58 -22.17
CA ARG A 389 28.99 4.64 -23.26
C ARG A 389 29.26 3.56 -24.31
N MET A 390 30.54 3.35 -24.70
CA MET A 390 30.89 2.33 -25.67
C MET A 390 30.56 0.92 -25.20
N ASP A 391 30.78 0.61 -23.93
CA ASP A 391 30.46 -0.68 -23.34
C ASP A 391 28.95 -0.93 -23.32
N GLU A 392 28.15 0.06 -22.94
CA GLU A 392 26.68 -0.02 -22.96
C GLU A 392 26.14 -0.23 -24.40
N CYS A 393 26.72 0.45 -25.38
CA CYS A 393 26.34 0.25 -26.79
C CYS A 393 26.68 -1.15 -27.29
N ARG A 394 27.81 -1.73 -26.86
CA ARG A 394 28.19 -3.11 -27.21
C ARG A 394 27.24 -4.12 -26.57
N SER A 395 26.88 -3.94 -25.30
CA SER A 395 25.94 -4.81 -24.57
C SER A 395 24.54 -4.79 -25.21
N LYS A 396 24.05 -3.63 -25.64
CA LYS A 396 22.76 -3.52 -26.35
C LYS A 396 22.78 -4.22 -27.71
N LYS A 397 23.89 -4.12 -28.48
CA LYS A 397 24.02 -4.82 -29.76
C LYS A 397 24.12 -6.33 -29.57
N ALA A 398 24.79 -6.83 -28.54
CA ALA A 398 24.89 -8.26 -28.26
C ALA A 398 23.53 -8.86 -27.89
N LEU A 399 22.69 -8.15 -27.13
CA LEU A 399 21.32 -8.55 -26.81
C LEU A 399 20.35 -8.51 -28.01
N ALA A 400 20.57 -7.59 -28.96
CA ALA A 400 19.75 -7.51 -30.18
C ALA A 400 20.08 -8.54 -31.27
N VAL A 401 21.20 -9.30 -31.13
CA VAL A 401 21.60 -10.38 -32.03
C VAL A 401 21.09 -11.76 -31.57
N VAL A 402 20.57 -11.84 -30.34
CA VAL A 402 20.05 -13.08 -29.73
C VAL A 402 18.51 -13.20 -29.83
N HIS A 403 17.86 -12.23 -30.44
CA HIS A 403 16.44 -12.23 -30.83
C HIS A 403 16.32 -12.11 -32.35
#